data_7dc4217d6df2b950d7fb7e3d69286e7b
#
_entry.id   7dc4217d6df2b950d7fb7e3d69286e7b
#
_cell.length_a   1.000
_cell.length_b   1.000
_cell.length_c   1.000
_cell.angle_alpha   90.00
_cell.angle_beta   90.00
_cell.angle_gamma   90.00
#
_symmetry.space_group_name_H-M   'P 1'
#
loop_
_entity.id
_entity.type
_entity.pdbx_description
1 polymer ?
#
loop_
_entity_poly.entity_id
_entity_poly.type
_entity_poly.pdbx_seq_one_letter_code
_entity_poly.pdbx_strand_id
1 'polypeptide(L)'
;MAIALAIASGKGGVGKTTVSVNLALALAQAGKRVVLLDADFGMANSHVLLGINPKLNIANYLDGSALVSDLIIEAPYNLKFIAGGTAVNDILNTQEKDRYKVIRGMQDLSNETDILVVDCAAGGADSTLDFVSASDQVLIVLEGEPTSMMDAYSLIKILNQEKGVKKFSIFINKASSELEAKQNFEVF
;
A
#
# COMPACT_ATOMS: atom_id res chain seq x y z
N MET A 1 -11.37 3.53 15.67
CA MET A 1 -9.96 3.46 15.30
C MET A 1 -9.89 2.79 13.93
N ALA A 2 -9.28 3.44 12.94
CA ALA A 2 -9.14 2.86 11.61
C ALA A 2 -8.20 1.64 11.66
N ILE A 3 -8.44 0.66 10.79
CA ILE A 3 -7.52 -0.46 10.56
C ILE A 3 -6.64 -0.11 9.36
N ALA A 4 -5.33 -0.09 9.54
CA ALA A 4 -4.37 0.08 8.46
C ALA A 4 -4.02 -1.28 7.85
N LEU A 5 -4.23 -1.42 6.54
CA LEU A 5 -3.90 -2.61 5.75
C LEU A 5 -2.84 -2.25 4.71
N ALA A 6 -1.61 -2.70 4.92
CA ALA A 6 -0.56 -2.58 3.91
C ALA A 6 -0.68 -3.68 2.86
N ILE A 7 -0.59 -3.30 1.59
CA ILE A 7 -0.49 -4.23 0.47
C ILE A 7 0.91 -4.10 -0.12
N ALA A 8 1.68 -5.18 -0.03
CA ALA A 8 3.09 -5.20 -0.39
C ALA A 8 3.42 -6.37 -1.32
N SER A 9 4.54 -6.30 -2.01
CA SER A 9 5.06 -7.37 -2.87
C SER A 9 6.57 -7.32 -2.92
N GLY A 10 7.22 -8.48 -3.01
CA GLY A 10 8.66 -8.54 -3.20
C GLY A 10 9.11 -8.15 -4.61
N LYS A 11 8.24 -8.37 -5.63
CA LYS A 11 8.52 -8.14 -7.05
C LYS A 11 7.55 -7.13 -7.65
N GLY A 12 8.03 -6.28 -8.57
CA GLY A 12 7.17 -5.41 -9.38
C GLY A 12 6.35 -6.19 -10.41
N GLY A 13 5.20 -5.66 -10.82
CA GLY A 13 4.37 -6.24 -11.88
C GLY A 13 3.45 -7.40 -11.46
N VAL A 14 3.47 -7.84 -10.20
CA VAL A 14 2.58 -8.90 -9.69
C VAL A 14 1.12 -8.50 -9.55
N GLY A 15 0.78 -7.24 -9.85
CA GLY A 15 -0.58 -6.71 -9.78
C GLY A 15 -0.97 -6.14 -8.42
N LYS A 16 -0.02 -5.80 -7.57
CA LYS A 16 -0.24 -5.20 -6.24
C LYS A 16 -1.20 -4.01 -6.28
N THR A 17 -0.90 -2.97 -7.06
CA THR A 17 -1.75 -1.78 -7.22
C THR A 17 -3.17 -2.12 -7.71
N THR A 18 -3.30 -3.07 -8.64
CA THR A 18 -4.62 -3.55 -9.08
C THR A 18 -5.40 -4.17 -7.93
N VAL A 19 -4.75 -5.00 -7.11
CA VAL A 19 -5.37 -5.59 -5.91
C VAL A 19 -5.73 -4.50 -4.91
N SER A 20 -4.84 -3.54 -4.64
CA SER A 20 -5.06 -2.44 -3.69
C SER A 20 -6.28 -1.59 -4.08
N VAL A 21 -6.33 -1.16 -5.34
CA VAL A 21 -7.42 -0.32 -5.86
C VAL A 21 -8.76 -1.07 -5.83
N ASN A 22 -8.80 -2.31 -6.34
CA ASN A 22 -10.04 -3.07 -6.37
C ASN A 22 -10.53 -3.46 -4.98
N LEU A 23 -9.63 -3.80 -4.05
CA LEU A 23 -10.01 -4.08 -2.66
C LEU A 23 -10.56 -2.83 -1.99
N ALA A 24 -9.91 -1.67 -2.17
CA ALA A 24 -10.40 -0.41 -1.61
C ALA A 24 -11.78 -0.03 -2.16
N LEU A 25 -12.00 -0.17 -3.47
CA LEU A 25 -13.31 0.05 -4.10
C LEU A 25 -14.38 -0.92 -3.58
N ALA A 26 -14.06 -2.20 -3.46
CA ALA A 26 -14.99 -3.21 -2.95
C ALA A 26 -15.40 -2.94 -1.49
N LEU A 27 -14.45 -2.54 -0.65
CA LEU A 27 -14.71 -2.16 0.74
C LEU A 27 -15.58 -0.89 0.83
N ALA A 28 -15.29 0.12 0.00
CA ALA A 28 -16.09 1.34 -0.08
C ALA A 28 -17.52 1.04 -0.57
N GLN A 29 -17.67 0.19 -1.61
CA GLN A 29 -18.97 -0.27 -2.10
C GLN A 29 -19.76 -1.05 -1.05
N ALA A 30 -19.07 -1.77 -0.16
CA ALA A 30 -19.67 -2.45 1.00
C ALA A 30 -20.03 -1.50 2.16
N GLY A 31 -19.93 -0.17 1.94
CA GLY A 31 -20.33 0.87 2.91
C GLY A 31 -19.29 1.20 3.97
N LYS A 32 -18.02 0.78 3.80
CA LYS A 32 -16.93 1.20 4.70
C LYS A 32 -16.39 2.58 4.29
N ARG A 33 -15.97 3.36 5.27
CA ARG A 33 -15.23 4.60 5.04
C ARG A 33 -13.77 4.24 4.78
N VAL A 34 -13.36 4.27 3.52
CA VAL A 34 -12.04 3.80 3.10
C VAL A 34 -11.19 4.97 2.60
N VAL A 35 -9.94 4.99 3.01
CA VAL A 35 -8.89 5.82 2.40
C VAL A 35 -7.88 4.89 1.73
N LEU A 36 -7.55 5.15 0.47
CA LEU A 36 -6.45 4.51 -0.25
C LEU A 36 -5.29 5.49 -0.35
N LEU A 37 -4.17 5.14 0.26
CA LEU A 37 -2.89 5.85 0.11
C LEU A 37 -2.04 5.13 -0.93
N ASP A 38 -1.68 5.84 -2.00
CA ASP A 38 -0.65 5.37 -2.94
C ASP A 38 0.73 5.68 -2.35
N ALA A 39 1.35 4.68 -1.75
CA ALA A 39 2.67 4.77 -1.14
C ALA A 39 3.78 4.22 -2.06
N ASP A 40 3.52 4.06 -3.37
CA ASP A 40 4.55 3.87 -4.39
C ASP A 40 5.05 5.23 -4.88
N PHE A 41 5.87 5.86 -4.05
CA PHE A 41 6.36 7.22 -4.28
C PHE A 41 7.29 7.37 -5.50
N GLY A 42 7.66 6.28 -6.15
CA GLY A 42 8.47 6.26 -7.37
C GLY A 42 7.64 6.17 -8.65
N MET A 43 6.60 5.36 -8.64
CA MET A 43 5.76 5.06 -9.79
C MET A 43 4.27 5.01 -9.42
N ALA A 44 3.79 6.06 -8.73
CA ALA A 44 2.39 6.18 -8.32
C ALA A 44 1.44 6.09 -9.53
N ASN A 45 0.63 5.04 -9.60
CA ASN A 45 -0.26 4.75 -10.72
C ASN A 45 -1.72 4.48 -10.29
N SER A 46 -2.02 4.44 -8.99
CA SER A 46 -3.35 4.14 -8.47
C SER A 46 -4.41 5.12 -8.97
N HIS A 47 -4.05 6.41 -9.11
CA HIS A 47 -4.93 7.45 -9.63
C HIS A 47 -5.39 7.20 -11.08
N VAL A 48 -4.52 6.59 -11.90
CA VAL A 48 -4.85 6.24 -13.30
C VAL A 48 -5.93 5.16 -13.32
N LEU A 49 -5.81 4.13 -12.47
CA LEU A 49 -6.82 3.06 -12.36
C LEU A 49 -8.15 3.59 -11.82
N LEU A 50 -8.13 4.61 -10.97
CA LEU A 50 -9.32 5.26 -10.44
C LEU A 50 -9.94 6.30 -11.41
N GLY A 51 -9.25 6.68 -12.49
CA GLY A 51 -9.70 7.69 -13.43
C GLY A 51 -9.72 9.11 -12.85
N ILE A 52 -8.88 9.42 -11.85
CA ILE A 52 -8.82 10.70 -11.16
C ILE A 52 -7.49 11.41 -11.42
N ASN A 53 -7.47 12.73 -11.23
CA ASN A 53 -6.28 13.56 -11.45
C ASN A 53 -5.94 14.38 -10.19
N PRO A 54 -5.09 13.87 -9.28
CA PRO A 54 -4.68 14.56 -8.07
C PRO A 54 -3.92 15.87 -8.38
N LYS A 55 -4.32 16.97 -7.74
CA LYS A 55 -3.60 18.24 -7.82
C LYS A 55 -2.54 18.39 -6.74
N LEU A 56 -2.78 17.78 -5.59
CA LEU A 56 -1.88 17.75 -4.43
C LEU A 56 -1.49 16.29 -4.14
N ASN A 57 -0.33 16.12 -3.53
CA ASN A 57 0.23 14.81 -3.17
C ASN A 57 1.06 14.93 -1.88
N ILE A 58 1.67 13.85 -1.45
CA ILE A 58 2.47 13.79 -0.22
C ILE A 58 3.62 14.80 -0.21
N ALA A 59 4.18 15.24 -1.36
CA ALA A 59 5.22 16.28 -1.38
C ALA A 59 4.69 17.60 -0.78
N ASN A 60 3.44 17.99 -1.10
CA ASN A 60 2.83 19.20 -0.57
C ASN A 60 2.60 19.14 0.95
N TYR A 61 2.35 17.95 1.49
CA TYR A 61 2.29 17.78 2.95
C TYR A 61 3.68 17.85 3.59
N LEU A 62 4.69 17.28 2.95
CA LEU A 62 6.05 17.27 3.47
C LEU A 62 6.70 18.67 3.49
N ASP A 63 6.47 19.46 2.46
CA ASP A 63 6.98 20.85 2.38
C ASP A 63 6.14 21.85 3.19
N GLY A 64 4.98 21.42 3.72
CA GLY A 64 4.09 22.23 4.56
C GLY A 64 3.14 23.13 3.78
N SER A 65 3.04 23.01 2.45
CA SER A 65 2.11 23.79 1.62
C SER A 65 0.65 23.29 1.70
N ALA A 66 0.42 22.07 2.23
CA ALA A 66 -0.91 21.49 2.42
C ALA A 66 -1.00 20.68 3.71
N LEU A 67 -2.20 20.55 4.26
CA LEU A 67 -2.54 19.61 5.32
C LEU A 67 -2.87 18.23 4.71
N VAL A 68 -2.83 17.15 5.51
CA VAL A 68 -3.23 15.82 5.04
C VAL A 68 -4.67 15.80 4.52
N SER A 69 -5.58 16.53 5.17
CA SER A 69 -6.97 16.67 4.73
C SER A 69 -7.12 17.27 3.34
N ASP A 70 -6.20 18.16 2.94
CA ASP A 70 -6.25 18.85 1.64
C ASP A 70 -5.81 17.93 0.49
N LEU A 71 -5.10 16.82 0.81
CA LEU A 71 -4.66 15.82 -0.16
C LEU A 71 -5.78 14.85 -0.58
N ILE A 72 -6.88 14.82 0.18
CA ILE A 72 -7.95 13.85 -0.04
C ILE A 72 -8.73 14.21 -1.31
N ILE A 73 -8.85 13.25 -2.21
CA ILE A 73 -9.70 13.31 -3.40
C ILE A 73 -10.76 12.22 -3.31
N GLU A 74 -11.98 12.57 -3.67
CA GLU A 74 -13.06 11.60 -3.82
C GLU A 74 -12.89 10.78 -5.10
N ALA A 75 -12.99 9.46 -4.97
CA ALA A 75 -12.99 8.46 -6.01
C ALA A 75 -14.37 7.75 -6.05
N PRO A 76 -14.64 6.85 -7.01
CA PRO A 76 -15.91 6.12 -7.09
C PRO A 76 -16.28 5.43 -5.76
N TYR A 77 -17.58 5.35 -5.48
CA TYR A 77 -18.18 4.74 -4.27
C TYR A 77 -17.79 5.44 -2.96
N ASN A 78 -17.52 6.75 -2.99
CA ASN A 78 -17.06 7.54 -1.85
C ASN A 78 -15.71 7.06 -1.27
N LEU A 79 -14.91 6.34 -2.08
CA LEU A 79 -13.53 6.04 -1.72
C LEU A 79 -12.74 7.36 -1.66
N LYS A 80 -12.05 7.59 -0.57
CA LYS A 80 -11.09 8.69 -0.41
C LYS A 80 -9.71 8.22 -0.90
N PHE A 81 -9.02 9.04 -1.68
CA PHE A 81 -7.70 8.72 -2.24
C PHE A 81 -6.68 9.80 -1.89
N ILE A 82 -5.46 9.38 -1.57
CA ILE A 82 -4.30 10.25 -1.36
C ILE A 82 -3.17 9.81 -2.28
N ALA A 83 -2.70 10.74 -3.11
CA ALA A 83 -1.62 10.48 -4.05
C ALA A 83 -0.25 10.57 -3.38
N GLY A 84 0.62 9.61 -3.62
CA GLY A 84 2.00 9.61 -3.16
C GLY A 84 2.86 10.69 -3.83
N GLY A 85 2.78 10.78 -5.15
CA GLY A 85 3.58 11.70 -5.97
C GLY A 85 4.93 11.11 -6.38
N THR A 86 5.32 11.35 -7.62
CA THR A 86 6.53 10.74 -8.23
C THR A 86 7.85 11.38 -7.79
N ALA A 87 7.83 12.60 -7.24
CA ALA A 87 9.04 13.32 -6.82
C ALA A 87 9.44 13.07 -5.35
N VAL A 88 8.73 12.20 -4.64
CA VAL A 88 8.85 12.04 -3.17
C VAL A 88 9.75 10.87 -2.80
N ASN A 89 10.06 9.99 -3.75
CA ASN A 89 10.79 8.75 -3.50
C ASN A 89 12.17 8.99 -2.87
N ASP A 90 12.93 9.93 -3.40
CA ASP A 90 14.26 10.23 -2.88
C ASP A 90 14.22 10.82 -1.46
N ILE A 91 13.25 11.67 -1.18
CA ILE A 91 13.05 12.27 0.15
C ILE A 91 12.72 11.19 1.17
N LEU A 92 11.74 10.33 0.86
CA LEU A 92 11.30 9.28 1.79
C LEU A 92 12.30 8.15 1.95
N ASN A 93 13.12 7.84 0.94
CA ASN A 93 14.17 6.85 1.08
C ASN A 93 15.38 7.37 1.88
N THR A 94 15.65 8.69 1.85
CA THR A 94 16.82 9.27 2.54
C THR A 94 16.51 9.76 3.94
N GLN A 95 15.26 10.16 4.26
CA GLN A 95 14.93 10.81 5.52
C GLN A 95 13.84 10.06 6.30
N GLU A 96 14.28 9.31 7.30
CA GLU A 96 13.38 8.57 8.22
C GLU A 96 12.31 9.47 8.86
N LYS A 97 12.69 10.69 9.25
CA LYS A 97 11.76 11.66 9.86
C LYS A 97 10.56 11.98 8.96
N ASP A 98 10.76 12.02 7.65
CA ASP A 98 9.70 12.36 6.70
C ASP A 98 8.78 11.16 6.47
N ARG A 99 9.30 9.94 6.49
CA ARG A 99 8.47 8.71 6.51
C ARG A 99 7.54 8.70 7.72
N TYR A 100 8.09 8.94 8.92
CA TYR A 100 7.28 9.01 10.14
C TYR A 100 6.30 10.18 10.15
N LYS A 101 6.65 11.33 9.54
CA LYS A 101 5.72 12.45 9.38
C LYS A 101 4.51 12.03 8.57
N VAL A 102 4.69 11.33 7.44
CA VAL A 102 3.58 10.83 6.62
C VAL A 102 2.75 9.79 7.38
N ILE A 103 3.39 8.79 8.01
CA ILE A 103 2.69 7.75 8.77
C ILE A 103 1.83 8.35 9.88
N ARG A 104 2.36 9.32 10.64
CA ARG A 104 1.60 10.03 11.69
C ARG A 104 0.46 10.86 11.11
N GLY A 105 0.70 11.56 9.99
CA GLY A 105 -0.35 12.32 9.31
C GLY A 105 -1.54 11.45 8.89
N MET A 106 -1.32 10.19 8.52
CA MET A 106 -2.42 9.26 8.24
C MET A 106 -3.24 8.92 9.49
N GLN A 107 -2.66 8.96 10.69
CA GLN A 107 -3.40 8.73 11.93
C GLN A 107 -4.43 9.82 12.21
N ASP A 108 -4.21 11.05 11.73
CA ASP A 108 -5.17 12.15 11.88
C ASP A 108 -6.50 11.88 11.15
N LEU A 109 -6.48 10.96 10.15
CA LEU A 109 -7.67 10.54 9.41
C LEU A 109 -8.48 9.45 10.13
N SER A 110 -8.00 8.91 11.24
CA SER A 110 -8.54 7.71 11.91
C SER A 110 -9.97 7.87 12.42
N ASN A 111 -10.43 9.08 12.72
CA ASN A 111 -11.80 9.33 13.21
C ASN A 111 -12.86 9.24 12.10
N GLU A 112 -12.47 9.51 10.85
CA GLU A 112 -13.37 9.52 9.70
C GLU A 112 -13.16 8.33 8.78
N THR A 113 -12.29 7.38 9.16
CA THR A 113 -11.87 6.25 8.34
C THR A 113 -12.09 4.96 9.12
N ASP A 114 -12.65 3.94 8.46
CA ASP A 114 -12.75 2.59 9.00
C ASP A 114 -11.53 1.77 8.59
N ILE A 115 -11.08 1.94 7.33
CA ILE A 115 -9.96 1.18 6.75
C ILE A 115 -9.06 2.13 5.96
N LEU A 116 -7.76 2.14 6.29
CA LEU A 116 -6.70 2.75 5.48
C LEU A 116 -6.01 1.65 4.69
N VAL A 117 -6.16 1.64 3.38
CA VAL A 117 -5.41 0.74 2.48
C VAL A 117 -4.15 1.48 2.03
N VAL A 118 -2.99 0.87 2.22
CA VAL A 118 -1.69 1.43 1.84
C VAL A 118 -1.09 0.60 0.70
N ASP A 119 -1.09 1.14 -0.51
CA ASP A 119 -0.45 0.50 -1.67
C ASP A 119 1.05 0.81 -1.65
N CYS A 120 1.85 -0.08 -1.06
CA CYS A 120 3.29 0.12 -0.88
C CYS A 120 4.06 -0.08 -2.19
N ALA A 121 5.28 0.47 -2.32
CA ALA A 121 6.18 0.15 -3.42
C ALA A 121 6.57 -1.35 -3.39
N ALA A 122 7.03 -1.89 -4.52
CA ALA A 122 7.57 -3.25 -4.56
C ALA A 122 8.99 -3.30 -3.96
N GLY A 123 9.35 -4.45 -3.37
CA GLY A 123 10.66 -4.70 -2.80
C GLY A 123 10.81 -4.25 -1.35
N GLY A 124 12.05 -4.22 -0.86
CA GLY A 124 12.40 -4.03 0.54
C GLY A 124 13.12 -2.69 0.83
N ALA A 125 12.77 -1.61 0.11
CA ALA A 125 13.31 -0.28 0.44
C ALA A 125 12.81 0.17 1.82
N ASP A 126 13.60 1.00 2.53
CA ASP A 126 13.28 1.47 3.88
C ASP A 126 11.89 2.10 3.96
N SER A 127 11.50 2.89 2.97
CA SER A 127 10.16 3.47 2.90
C SER A 127 9.08 2.40 2.89
N THR A 128 9.21 1.34 2.07
CA THR A 128 8.29 0.21 2.04
C THR A 128 8.22 -0.49 3.39
N LEU A 129 9.38 -0.81 3.98
CA LEU A 129 9.45 -1.53 5.26
C LEU A 129 8.79 -0.75 6.40
N ASP A 130 8.99 0.58 6.44
CA ASP A 130 8.41 1.44 7.49
C ASP A 130 6.89 1.56 7.35
N PHE A 131 6.35 1.77 6.13
CA PHE A 131 4.90 1.82 5.91
C PHE A 131 4.22 0.47 6.20
N VAL A 132 4.83 -0.65 5.79
CA VAL A 132 4.31 -1.98 6.08
C VAL A 132 4.32 -2.26 7.58
N SER A 133 5.42 -1.96 8.29
CA SER A 133 5.55 -2.22 9.72
C SER A 133 4.65 -1.34 10.60
N ALA A 134 4.27 -0.17 10.10
CA ALA A 134 3.34 0.74 10.78
C ALA A 134 1.86 0.35 10.61
N SER A 135 1.56 -0.65 9.78
CA SER A 135 0.20 -1.10 9.49
C SER A 135 -0.23 -2.24 10.43
N ASP A 136 -1.55 -2.31 10.72
CA ASP A 136 -2.12 -3.35 11.60
C ASP A 136 -2.15 -4.73 10.93
N GLN A 137 -2.30 -4.76 9.61
CA GLN A 137 -2.39 -5.98 8.80
C GLN A 137 -1.53 -5.84 7.55
N VAL A 138 -0.98 -6.95 7.09
CA VAL A 138 -0.14 -7.00 5.90
C VAL A 138 -0.66 -8.07 4.93
N LEU A 139 -0.93 -7.66 3.69
CA LEU A 139 -1.25 -8.53 2.58
C LEU A 139 -0.08 -8.57 1.60
N ILE A 140 0.55 -9.72 1.45
CA ILE A 140 1.62 -9.94 0.47
C ILE A 140 1.01 -10.47 -0.82
N VAL A 141 1.20 -9.72 -1.91
CA VAL A 141 0.76 -10.11 -3.25
C VAL A 141 1.93 -10.74 -4.01
N LEU A 142 1.73 -11.93 -4.54
CA LEU A 142 2.72 -12.65 -5.34
C LEU A 142 2.05 -13.43 -6.48
N GLU A 143 2.84 -13.94 -7.40
CA GLU A 143 2.44 -14.82 -8.50
C GLU A 143 3.06 -16.21 -8.30
N GLY A 144 2.53 -17.22 -9.00
CA GLY A 144 3.02 -18.58 -8.96
C GLY A 144 4.42 -18.82 -9.56
N GLU A 145 5.09 -17.75 -10.03
CA GLU A 145 6.46 -17.83 -10.52
C GLU A 145 7.48 -18.00 -9.38
N PRO A 146 8.50 -18.88 -9.52
CA PRO A 146 9.52 -19.10 -8.49
C PRO A 146 10.23 -17.81 -8.04
N THR A 147 10.53 -16.90 -8.97
CA THR A 147 11.17 -15.62 -8.65
C THR A 147 10.27 -14.72 -7.81
N SER A 148 8.97 -14.68 -8.10
CA SER A 148 8.00 -13.91 -7.31
C SER A 148 7.86 -14.46 -5.89
N MET A 149 7.87 -15.78 -5.73
CA MET A 149 7.85 -16.45 -4.42
C MET A 149 9.13 -16.14 -3.62
N MET A 150 10.31 -16.27 -4.23
CA MET A 150 11.57 -15.96 -3.57
C MET A 150 11.66 -14.50 -3.10
N ASP A 151 11.23 -13.56 -3.93
CA ASP A 151 11.22 -12.14 -3.60
C ASP A 151 10.21 -11.84 -2.48
N ALA A 152 9.02 -12.45 -2.51
CA ALA A 152 8.03 -12.34 -1.45
C ALA A 152 8.53 -12.93 -0.12
N TYR A 153 9.17 -14.11 -0.16
CA TYR A 153 9.78 -14.71 1.02
C TYR A 153 10.87 -13.80 1.62
N SER A 154 11.72 -13.23 0.77
CA SER A 154 12.78 -12.32 1.19
C SER A 154 12.20 -11.09 1.90
N LEU A 155 11.14 -10.49 1.33
CA LEU A 155 10.44 -9.36 1.94
C LEU A 155 9.83 -9.73 3.30
N ILE A 156 9.13 -10.87 3.40
CA ILE A 156 8.57 -11.38 4.66
C ILE A 156 9.66 -11.58 5.70
N LYS A 157 10.79 -12.17 5.30
CA LYS A 157 11.92 -12.41 6.19
C LYS A 157 12.47 -11.11 6.78
N ILE A 158 12.70 -10.09 5.95
CA ILE A 158 13.18 -8.77 6.39
C ILE A 158 12.16 -8.14 7.34
N LEU A 159 10.88 -8.08 6.97
CA LEU A 159 9.80 -7.54 7.79
C LEU A 159 9.69 -8.25 9.14
N ASN A 160 9.86 -9.57 9.16
CA ASN A 160 9.82 -10.35 10.40
C ASN A 160 11.04 -10.11 11.27
N GLN A 161 12.25 -10.15 10.69
CA GLN A 161 13.49 -10.10 11.45
C GLN A 161 13.86 -8.68 11.90
N GLU A 162 13.68 -7.69 11.03
CA GLU A 162 14.11 -6.31 11.29
C GLU A 162 13.00 -5.42 11.81
N LYS A 163 11.75 -5.63 11.39
CA LYS A 163 10.60 -4.80 11.77
C LYS A 163 9.65 -5.48 12.75
N GLY A 164 9.86 -6.76 13.08
CA GLY A 164 9.07 -7.49 14.07
C GLY A 164 7.65 -7.86 13.63
N VAL A 165 7.31 -7.73 12.34
CA VAL A 165 6.00 -8.13 11.80
C VAL A 165 5.84 -9.64 11.90
N LYS A 166 4.76 -10.13 12.53
CA LYS A 166 4.56 -11.56 12.83
C LYS A 166 3.47 -12.23 12.02
N LYS A 167 2.54 -11.46 11.45
CA LYS A 167 1.38 -12.00 10.75
C LYS A 167 1.30 -11.43 9.34
N PHE A 168 1.15 -12.32 8.39
CA PHE A 168 1.01 -11.99 6.98
C PHE A 168 -0.16 -12.74 6.39
N SER A 169 -0.94 -12.08 5.55
CA SER A 169 -1.88 -12.72 4.63
C SER A 169 -1.23 -12.81 3.25
N ILE A 170 -1.48 -13.90 2.53
CA ILE A 170 -0.91 -14.13 1.21
C ILE A 170 -2.01 -14.08 0.17
N PHE A 171 -1.76 -13.37 -0.92
CA PHE A 171 -2.64 -13.31 -2.08
C PHE A 171 -1.89 -13.78 -3.33
N ILE A 172 -2.26 -14.96 -3.83
CA ILE A 172 -1.73 -15.49 -5.09
C ILE A 172 -2.52 -14.88 -6.24
N ASN A 173 -1.89 -13.99 -6.99
CA ASN A 173 -2.48 -13.32 -8.14
C ASN A 173 -2.15 -14.05 -9.45
N LYS A 174 -2.92 -13.77 -10.50
CA LYS A 174 -2.74 -14.31 -11.87
C LYS A 174 -2.76 -15.86 -11.96
N ALA A 175 -3.29 -16.55 -10.96
CA ALA A 175 -3.53 -17.98 -11.08
C ALA A 175 -4.69 -18.22 -12.07
N SER A 176 -4.55 -19.22 -12.94
CA SER A 176 -5.57 -19.60 -13.92
C SER A 176 -6.74 -20.37 -13.31
N SER A 177 -6.55 -20.92 -12.10
CA SER A 177 -7.56 -21.66 -11.36
C SER A 177 -7.33 -21.61 -9.85
N GLU A 178 -8.38 -21.91 -9.08
CA GLU A 178 -8.28 -22.07 -7.62
C GLU A 178 -7.31 -23.20 -7.22
N LEU A 179 -7.28 -24.28 -8.00
CA LEU A 179 -6.37 -25.39 -7.76
C LEU A 179 -4.92 -24.95 -7.89
N GLU A 180 -4.58 -24.22 -8.95
CA GLU A 180 -3.24 -23.67 -9.16
C GLU A 180 -2.86 -22.71 -8.02
N ALA A 181 -3.77 -21.81 -7.62
CA ALA A 181 -3.51 -20.89 -6.51
C ALA A 181 -3.21 -21.65 -5.19
N LYS A 182 -3.94 -22.74 -4.90
CA LYS A 182 -3.69 -23.60 -3.74
C LYS A 182 -2.34 -24.28 -3.82
N GLN A 183 -2.00 -24.87 -4.96
CA GLN A 183 -0.70 -25.50 -5.18
C GLN A 183 0.46 -24.52 -5.00
N ASN A 184 0.33 -23.32 -5.55
CA ASN A 184 1.31 -22.25 -5.39
C ASN A 184 1.46 -21.81 -3.92
N PHE A 185 0.36 -21.76 -3.18
CA PHE A 185 0.39 -21.45 -1.75
C PHE A 185 1.06 -22.54 -0.90
N GLU A 186 0.84 -23.82 -1.23
CA GLU A 186 1.44 -24.96 -0.52
C GLU A 186 2.97 -25.04 -0.73
N VAL A 187 3.45 -24.55 -1.87
CA VAL A 187 4.89 -24.51 -2.20
C VAL A 187 5.56 -23.29 -1.54
N PHE A 188 4.84 -22.20 -1.36
CA PHE A 188 5.31 -20.97 -0.73
C PHE A 188 5.44 -21.10 0.80
#